data_d7a48a620d62ee83d2bf03fb9807222f
#
_entry.id   d7a48a620d62ee83d2bf03fb9807222f
#
_cell.length_a   1.000
_cell.length_b   1.000
_cell.length_c   1.000
_cell.angle_alpha   90.00
_cell.angle_beta   90.00
_cell.angle_gamma   90.00
#
_symmetry.space_group_name_H-M   'P 1'
#
loop_
_entity.id
_entity.type
_entity.pdbx_description
1 polymer ?
#
loop_
_entity_poly.entity_id
_entity_poly.type
_entity_poly.pdbx_seq_one_letter_code
_entity_poly.pdbx_strand_id
1 'polypeptide(L)'
;MRRKDAKTQRREVVSSERAPEPVGPYPHARRAGDLLFLSGIGPRVKGVAGVPGVTLDAGGDVVSYDFESQCRQVFANVRTILEDAGSSWERIVDVTVFLTDIKRDFATMNRLYADAFAENRPARTTVGVSRLPTPIAIELKVIATV
;
A
#
# COMPACT_ATOMS: atom_id res chain seq x y z
N MET A 1 -10.71 -26.57 23.61
CA MET A 1 -10.06 -25.66 22.68
C MET A 1 -8.56 -25.91 22.67
N ARG A 2 -8.03 -26.38 21.56
CA ARG A 2 -6.68 -26.97 21.50
C ARG A 2 -5.60 -25.89 21.49
N ARG A 3 -4.53 -26.08 22.30
CA ARG A 3 -3.33 -25.23 22.38
C ARG A 3 -2.49 -25.15 21.08
N LYS A 4 -3.10 -25.28 19.89
CA LYS A 4 -2.44 -25.07 18.60
C LYS A 4 -2.31 -23.60 18.22
N ASP A 5 -3.03 -22.70 18.90
CA ASP A 5 -3.27 -21.36 18.42
C ASP A 5 -2.12 -20.37 18.68
N ALA A 6 -1.38 -20.52 19.78
CA ALA A 6 -0.33 -19.55 20.12
C ALA A 6 0.93 -19.67 19.23
N LYS A 7 1.26 -20.87 18.75
CA LYS A 7 2.38 -21.08 17.81
C LYS A 7 1.99 -20.72 16.37
N THR A 8 0.70 -20.89 16.01
CA THR A 8 0.15 -20.55 14.72
C THR A 8 0.01 -19.02 14.58
N GLN A 9 -0.41 -18.32 15.64
CA GLN A 9 -0.55 -16.87 15.65
C GLN A 9 0.80 -16.13 15.46
N ARG A 10 1.91 -16.69 15.92
CA ARG A 10 3.25 -16.10 15.70
C ARG A 10 3.77 -16.23 14.26
N ARG A 11 3.15 -17.08 13.44
CA ARG A 11 3.50 -17.31 12.03
C ARG A 11 2.65 -16.50 11.05
N GLU A 12 1.81 -15.62 11.54
CA GLU A 12 0.88 -14.80 10.75
C GLU A 12 1.48 -13.46 10.31
N VAL A 13 2.76 -13.27 10.57
CA VAL A 13 3.54 -12.14 10.04
C VAL A 13 3.97 -12.49 8.62
N VAL A 14 3.61 -11.64 7.67
CA VAL A 14 3.90 -11.82 6.25
C VAL A 14 4.99 -10.87 5.80
N SER A 15 6.04 -11.43 5.20
CA SER A 15 7.08 -10.68 4.52
C SER A 15 7.08 -11.04 3.05
N SER A 16 7.17 -10.05 2.18
CA SER A 16 7.28 -10.22 0.74
C SER A 16 8.70 -9.88 0.30
N GLU A 17 9.37 -10.82 -0.36
CA GLU A 17 10.71 -10.56 -0.94
C GLU A 17 10.64 -9.77 -2.24
N ARG A 18 9.46 -9.69 -2.88
CA ARG A 18 9.24 -8.99 -4.13
C ARG A 18 8.81 -7.53 -3.96
N ALA A 19 8.28 -7.18 -2.79
CA ALA A 19 7.87 -5.81 -2.48
C ALA A 19 9.04 -5.01 -1.87
N PRO A 20 9.00 -3.67 -1.94
CA PRO A 20 9.99 -2.84 -1.26
C PRO A 20 10.02 -3.12 0.24
N GLU A 21 11.19 -3.08 0.84
CA GLU A 21 11.35 -3.28 2.28
C GLU A 21 10.56 -2.23 3.09
N PRO A 22 9.93 -2.61 4.21
CA PRO A 22 9.32 -1.64 5.11
C PRO A 22 10.34 -0.60 5.60
N VAL A 23 9.89 0.63 5.80
CA VAL A 23 10.75 1.73 6.27
C VAL A 23 10.86 1.80 7.80
N GLY A 24 10.38 0.80 8.51
CA GLY A 24 10.39 0.74 9.96
C GLY A 24 10.28 -0.70 10.47
N PRO A 25 10.20 -0.91 11.80
CA PRO A 25 10.17 -2.23 12.41
C PRO A 25 8.78 -2.88 12.35
N TYR A 26 8.27 -3.11 11.15
CA TYR A 26 6.96 -3.73 10.92
C TYR A 26 6.99 -4.61 9.67
N PRO A 27 6.14 -5.65 9.60
CA PRO A 27 6.05 -6.53 8.43
C PRO A 27 5.29 -5.87 7.27
N HIS A 28 5.29 -6.49 6.11
CA HIS A 28 4.42 -6.08 4.99
C HIS A 28 2.95 -6.28 5.32
N ALA A 29 2.62 -7.36 6.01
CA ALA A 29 1.25 -7.66 6.38
C ALA A 29 1.19 -8.55 7.62
N ARG A 30 0.02 -8.59 8.25
CA ARG A 30 -0.29 -9.47 9.36
C ARG A 30 -1.67 -10.08 9.17
N ARG A 31 -1.75 -11.40 9.36
CA ARG A 31 -3.00 -12.13 9.34
C ARG A 31 -3.60 -12.20 10.74
N ALA A 32 -4.91 -12.01 10.84
CA ALA A 32 -5.69 -12.22 12.05
C ALA A 32 -7.01 -12.90 11.66
N GLY A 33 -7.13 -14.21 12.01
CA GLY A 33 -8.26 -15.02 11.55
C GLY A 33 -8.31 -15.11 10.02
N ASP A 34 -9.43 -14.72 9.43
CA ASP A 34 -9.63 -14.69 7.98
C ASP A 34 -9.34 -13.32 7.35
N LEU A 35 -8.77 -12.40 8.13
CA LEU A 35 -8.42 -11.06 7.66
C LEU A 35 -6.91 -10.91 7.55
N LEU A 36 -6.50 -10.19 6.51
CA LEU A 36 -5.13 -9.79 6.25
C LEU A 36 -5.05 -8.27 6.31
N PHE A 37 -4.21 -7.77 7.21
CA PHE A 37 -3.96 -6.34 7.39
C PHE A 37 -2.60 -6.01 6.77
N LEU A 38 -2.59 -5.23 5.70
CA LEU A 38 -1.35 -4.71 5.15
C LEU A 38 -0.90 -3.49 5.97
N SER A 39 0.40 -3.37 6.17
CA SER A 39 1.00 -2.11 6.59
C SER A 39 0.77 -1.05 5.51
N GLY A 40 0.95 0.21 5.82
CA GLY A 40 0.87 1.28 4.82
C GLY A 40 1.85 1.03 3.68
N ILE A 41 1.35 0.98 2.44
CA ILE A 41 2.13 0.66 1.26
C ILE A 41 2.23 1.88 0.35
N GLY A 42 3.44 2.24 -0.01
CA GLY A 42 3.75 3.34 -0.92
C GLY A 42 4.22 2.88 -2.30
N PRO A 43 4.57 3.84 -3.16
CA PRO A 43 4.93 3.58 -4.55
C PRO A 43 6.44 3.36 -4.78
N ARG A 44 7.21 3.02 -3.76
CA ARG A 44 8.62 2.69 -3.96
C ARG A 44 8.77 1.45 -4.83
N VAL A 45 9.91 1.32 -5.49
CA VAL A 45 10.21 0.16 -6.34
C VAL A 45 11.31 -0.66 -5.67
N LYS A 46 11.11 -1.98 -5.57
CA LYS A 46 12.07 -2.91 -4.99
C LYS A 46 13.44 -2.77 -5.69
N GLY A 47 14.48 -2.58 -4.87
CA GLY A 47 15.86 -2.49 -5.36
C GLY A 47 16.23 -1.15 -6.01
N VAL A 48 15.31 -0.18 -6.03
CA VAL A 48 15.55 1.16 -6.58
C VAL A 48 15.65 2.17 -5.44
N ALA A 49 16.72 2.96 -5.43
CA ALA A 49 16.87 4.06 -4.48
C ALA A 49 15.91 5.20 -4.82
N GLY A 50 15.31 5.81 -3.79
CA GLY A 50 14.35 6.89 -3.97
C GLY A 50 13.03 6.42 -4.56
N VAL A 51 12.26 7.37 -5.09
CA VAL A 51 10.95 7.13 -5.73
C VAL A 51 11.05 7.57 -7.17
N PRO A 52 10.80 6.68 -8.15
CA PRO A 52 10.88 7.04 -9.57
C PRO A 52 9.96 8.22 -9.90
N GLY A 53 10.45 9.16 -10.70
CA GLY A 53 9.71 10.36 -11.13
C GLY A 53 9.62 11.47 -10.11
N VAL A 54 10.23 11.33 -8.93
CA VAL A 54 10.25 12.37 -7.89
C VAL A 54 11.51 13.21 -8.01
N THR A 55 11.35 14.52 -8.03
CA THR A 55 12.44 15.49 -7.94
C THR A 55 12.43 16.13 -6.56
N LEU A 56 13.58 16.11 -5.89
CA LEU A 56 13.78 16.72 -4.58
C LEU A 56 14.63 17.98 -4.70
N ASP A 57 14.39 18.95 -3.81
CA ASP A 57 15.29 20.09 -3.64
C ASP A 57 16.50 19.74 -2.76
N ALA A 58 17.38 20.72 -2.51
CA ALA A 58 18.57 20.54 -1.71
C ALA A 58 18.27 20.15 -0.25
N GLY A 59 17.09 20.51 0.25
CA GLY A 59 16.62 20.18 1.61
C GLY A 59 15.90 18.82 1.70
N GLY A 60 15.76 18.11 0.56
CA GLY A 60 15.07 16.82 0.52
C GLY A 60 13.55 16.92 0.39
N ASP A 61 13.01 18.10 0.15
CA ASP A 61 11.58 18.29 -0.07
C ASP A 61 11.20 18.02 -1.52
N VAL A 62 9.99 17.50 -1.73
CA VAL A 62 9.47 17.16 -3.06
C VAL A 62 9.18 18.44 -3.84
N VAL A 63 9.83 18.59 -5.00
CA VAL A 63 9.59 19.68 -5.97
C VAL A 63 8.55 19.27 -6.99
N SER A 64 8.66 18.07 -7.52
CA SER A 64 7.72 17.51 -8.49
C SER A 64 7.66 16.00 -8.41
N TYR A 65 6.56 15.44 -8.89
CA TYR A 65 6.36 14.00 -8.96
C TYR A 65 5.39 13.64 -10.08
N ASP A 66 5.47 12.38 -10.53
CA ASP A 66 4.53 11.78 -11.46
C ASP A 66 3.49 10.99 -10.66
N PHE A 67 2.33 11.58 -10.40
CA PHE A 67 1.28 10.95 -9.59
C PHE A 67 0.74 9.67 -10.22
N GLU A 68 0.47 9.67 -11.51
CA GLU A 68 -0.07 8.49 -12.20
C GLU A 68 0.87 7.29 -12.07
N SER A 69 2.17 7.51 -12.27
CA SER A 69 3.20 6.49 -12.07
C SER A 69 3.20 5.96 -10.62
N GLN A 70 3.13 6.85 -9.64
CA GLN A 70 3.08 6.45 -8.23
C GLN A 70 1.81 5.66 -7.91
N CYS A 71 0.66 6.08 -8.41
CA CYS A 71 -0.62 5.41 -8.18
C CYS A 71 -0.61 3.99 -8.77
N ARG A 72 -0.12 3.81 -9.98
CA ARG A 72 0.04 2.48 -10.60
C ARG A 72 1.01 1.60 -9.82
N GLN A 73 2.10 2.17 -9.36
CA GLN A 73 3.12 1.43 -8.61
C GLN A 73 2.61 0.99 -7.23
N VAL A 74 1.88 1.83 -6.52
CA VAL A 74 1.32 1.43 -5.22
C VAL A 74 0.31 0.29 -5.38
N PHE A 75 -0.50 0.31 -6.43
CA PHE A 75 -1.42 -0.80 -6.73
C PHE A 75 -0.64 -2.09 -7.02
N ALA A 76 0.43 -2.01 -7.79
CA ALA A 76 1.29 -3.15 -8.07
C ALA A 76 1.95 -3.72 -6.80
N ASN A 77 2.44 -2.86 -5.92
CA ASN A 77 3.04 -3.28 -4.65
C ASN A 77 2.02 -3.96 -3.72
N VAL A 78 0.81 -3.41 -3.61
CA VAL A 78 -0.28 -4.02 -2.84
C VAL A 78 -0.62 -5.41 -3.39
N ARG A 79 -0.77 -5.53 -4.70
CA ARG A 79 -1.05 -6.82 -5.36
C ARG A 79 0.02 -7.85 -5.07
N THR A 80 1.27 -7.47 -5.17
CA THR A 80 2.42 -8.35 -4.87
C THR A 80 2.38 -8.88 -3.45
N ILE A 81 2.13 -8.01 -2.47
CA ILE A 81 2.05 -8.40 -1.06
C ILE A 81 0.86 -9.33 -0.82
N LEU A 82 -0.29 -9.03 -1.40
CA LEU A 82 -1.48 -9.89 -1.28
C LEU A 82 -1.21 -11.29 -1.83
N GLU A 83 -0.62 -11.40 -3.01
CA GLU A 83 -0.27 -12.68 -3.63
C GLU A 83 0.72 -13.47 -2.76
N ASP A 84 1.77 -12.83 -2.26
CA ASP A 84 2.77 -13.47 -1.39
C ASP A 84 2.19 -13.87 -0.02
N ALA A 85 1.10 -13.25 0.39
CA ALA A 85 0.36 -13.59 1.61
C ALA A 85 -0.73 -14.67 1.41
N GLY A 86 -0.91 -15.17 0.20
CA GLY A 86 -1.94 -16.16 -0.12
C GLY A 86 -3.34 -15.57 -0.32
N SER A 87 -3.43 -14.27 -0.52
CA SER A 87 -4.66 -13.56 -0.86
C SER A 87 -4.66 -13.13 -2.33
N SER A 88 -5.50 -12.18 -2.69
CA SER A 88 -5.58 -11.64 -4.05
C SER A 88 -6.19 -10.25 -4.03
N TRP A 89 -6.05 -9.54 -5.15
CA TRP A 89 -6.64 -8.22 -5.35
C TRP A 89 -8.16 -8.21 -5.16
N GLU A 90 -8.83 -9.26 -5.63
CA GLU A 90 -10.28 -9.41 -5.56
C GLU A 90 -10.80 -9.63 -4.15
N ARG A 91 -9.92 -9.96 -3.22
CA ARG A 91 -10.25 -10.19 -1.81
C ARG A 91 -10.08 -8.97 -0.93
N ILE A 92 -9.71 -7.83 -1.49
CA ILE A 92 -9.64 -6.57 -0.77
C ILE A 92 -11.07 -6.17 -0.35
N VAL A 93 -11.24 -5.83 0.93
CA VAL A 93 -12.55 -5.41 1.49
C VAL A 93 -12.56 -3.97 1.94
N ASP A 94 -11.41 -3.38 2.27
CA ASP A 94 -11.31 -2.01 2.73
C ASP A 94 -10.00 -1.36 2.29
N VAL A 95 -10.09 -0.12 1.85
CA VAL A 95 -8.94 0.69 1.40
C VAL A 95 -9.02 2.07 2.02
N THR A 96 -7.92 2.51 2.63
CA THR A 96 -7.72 3.91 2.98
C THR A 96 -6.65 4.47 2.06
N VAL A 97 -6.97 5.55 1.36
CA VAL A 97 -6.06 6.27 0.47
C VAL A 97 -5.58 7.54 1.15
N PHE A 98 -4.27 7.69 1.28
CA PHE A 98 -3.61 8.89 1.79
C PHE A 98 -2.98 9.65 0.64
N LEU A 99 -3.34 10.90 0.46
CA LEU A 99 -2.80 11.80 -0.58
C LEU A 99 -2.14 13.01 0.07
N THR A 100 -0.96 13.39 -0.40
CA THR A 100 -0.28 14.59 0.11
C THR A 100 -0.80 15.87 -0.54
N ASP A 101 -1.42 15.77 -1.72
CA ASP A 101 -2.10 16.88 -2.39
C ASP A 101 -3.44 16.38 -2.95
N ILE A 102 -4.42 16.25 -2.07
CA ILE A 102 -5.74 15.72 -2.43
C ILE A 102 -6.46 16.57 -3.46
N LYS A 103 -6.30 17.89 -3.39
CA LYS A 103 -6.94 18.81 -4.33
C LYS A 103 -6.41 18.62 -5.75
N ARG A 104 -5.10 18.43 -5.88
CA ARG A 104 -4.43 18.22 -7.17
C ARG A 104 -4.69 16.82 -7.73
N ASP A 105 -4.62 15.76 -6.88
CA ASP A 105 -4.46 14.38 -7.35
C ASP A 105 -5.73 13.53 -7.23
N PHE A 106 -6.79 14.02 -6.57
CA PHE A 106 -7.99 13.22 -6.29
C PHE A 106 -8.67 12.72 -7.57
N ALA A 107 -8.83 13.56 -8.58
CA ALA A 107 -9.51 13.17 -9.82
C ALA A 107 -8.72 12.09 -10.59
N THR A 108 -7.40 12.24 -10.68
CA THR A 108 -6.54 11.23 -11.31
C THR A 108 -6.56 9.92 -10.54
N MET A 109 -6.47 9.99 -9.21
CA MET A 109 -6.57 8.81 -8.35
C MET A 109 -7.90 8.07 -8.55
N ASN A 110 -9.02 8.79 -8.55
CA ASN A 110 -10.33 8.18 -8.78
C ASN A 110 -10.44 7.48 -10.14
N ARG A 111 -9.88 8.06 -11.18
CA ARG A 111 -9.90 7.46 -12.53
C ARG A 111 -9.11 6.16 -12.55
N LEU A 112 -7.92 6.14 -12.01
CA LEU A 112 -7.08 4.95 -11.95
C LEU A 112 -7.66 3.89 -11.00
N TYR A 113 -8.23 4.33 -9.89
CA TYR A 113 -8.89 3.47 -8.91
C TYR A 113 -10.12 2.78 -9.51
N ALA A 114 -10.94 3.50 -10.27
CA ALA A 114 -12.12 2.94 -10.94
C ALA A 114 -11.74 1.81 -11.89
N ASP A 115 -10.65 1.95 -12.64
CA ASP A 115 -10.16 0.91 -13.52
C ASP A 115 -9.62 -0.30 -12.75
N ALA A 116 -8.83 -0.04 -11.71
CA ALA A 116 -8.20 -1.09 -10.89
C ALA A 116 -9.23 -1.91 -10.09
N PHE A 117 -10.30 -1.29 -9.63
CA PHE A 117 -11.35 -1.90 -8.81
C PHE A 117 -12.70 -2.02 -9.55
N ALA A 118 -12.68 -2.18 -10.88
CA ALA A 118 -13.90 -2.26 -11.69
C ALA A 118 -14.83 -3.40 -11.26
N GLU A 119 -14.28 -4.55 -10.88
CA GLU A 119 -15.03 -5.75 -10.48
C GLU A 119 -15.12 -5.89 -8.96
N ASN A 120 -14.06 -5.56 -8.25
CA ASN A 120 -14.03 -5.57 -6.81
C ASN A 120 -14.24 -4.16 -6.28
N ARG A 121 -15.27 -3.95 -5.47
CA ARG A 121 -15.62 -2.65 -4.90
C ARG A 121 -15.45 -2.66 -3.38
N PRO A 122 -14.24 -2.57 -2.86
CA PRO A 122 -14.03 -2.48 -1.43
C PRO A 122 -14.58 -1.16 -0.87
N ALA A 123 -14.86 -1.13 0.42
CA ALA A 123 -15.08 0.13 1.10
C ALA A 123 -13.83 1.00 0.99
N ARG A 124 -13.99 2.31 0.90
CA ARG A 124 -12.88 3.25 0.76
C ARG A 124 -13.06 4.49 1.59
N THR A 125 -11.99 4.95 2.19
CA THR A 125 -11.85 6.29 2.76
C THR A 125 -10.65 6.96 2.10
N THR A 126 -10.79 8.22 1.70
CA THR A 126 -9.72 9.01 1.10
C THR A 126 -9.48 10.24 1.95
N VAL A 127 -8.24 10.47 2.35
CA VAL A 127 -7.85 11.59 3.20
C VAL A 127 -6.63 12.30 2.64
N GLY A 128 -6.60 13.62 2.81
CA GLY A 128 -5.42 14.44 2.57
C GLY A 128 -4.56 14.49 3.83
N VAL A 129 -3.25 14.35 3.67
CA VAL A 129 -2.27 14.44 4.75
C VAL A 129 -1.18 15.43 4.38
N SER A 130 -0.54 16.03 5.38
CA SER A 130 0.49 17.04 5.13
C SER A 130 1.78 16.42 4.59
N ARG A 131 2.12 15.20 4.99
CA ARG A 131 3.36 14.52 4.62
C ARG A 131 3.25 13.02 4.89
N LEU A 132 4.02 12.22 4.16
CA LEU A 132 4.21 10.79 4.38
C LEU A 132 5.68 10.50 4.73
N PRO A 133 6.00 9.33 5.33
CA PRO A 133 7.35 9.01 5.82
C PRO A 133 8.47 9.06 4.78
N THR A 134 8.15 8.81 3.51
CA THR A 134 9.09 8.91 2.39
C THR A 134 8.56 9.95 1.40
N PRO A 135 9.37 10.46 0.44
CA PRO A 135 8.93 11.50 -0.49
C PRO A 135 7.96 10.95 -1.55
N ILE A 136 6.79 10.52 -1.11
CA ILE A 136 5.72 9.94 -1.92
C ILE A 136 4.48 10.80 -1.85
N ALA A 137 3.62 10.70 -2.86
CA ALA A 137 2.38 11.47 -2.97
C ALA A 137 1.13 10.66 -2.61
N ILE A 138 1.25 9.34 -2.51
CA ILE A 138 0.15 8.41 -2.22
C ILE A 138 0.64 7.24 -1.36
N GLU A 139 -0.20 6.82 -0.43
CA GLU A 139 -0.04 5.59 0.34
C GLU A 139 -1.40 4.91 0.49
N LEU A 140 -1.41 3.59 0.49
CA LEU A 140 -2.62 2.80 0.75
C LEU A 140 -2.49 1.99 2.04
N LYS A 141 -3.60 1.96 2.80
CA LYS A 141 -3.85 0.98 3.86
C LYS A 141 -4.92 0.03 3.39
N VAL A 142 -4.65 -1.27 3.37
CA VAL A 142 -5.54 -2.28 2.79
C VAL A 142 -5.85 -3.38 3.81
N ILE A 143 -7.10 -3.79 3.84
CA ILE A 143 -7.57 -4.99 4.53
C ILE A 143 -8.18 -5.92 3.49
N ALA A 144 -7.79 -7.18 3.52
CA ALA A 144 -8.28 -8.21 2.61
C ALA A 144 -8.70 -9.47 3.38
N THR A 145 -9.44 -10.34 2.74
CA THR A 145 -9.69 -11.69 3.26
C THR A 145 -8.65 -12.68 2.73
N VAL A 146 -8.52 -13.80 3.39
CA VAL A 146 -7.64 -14.92 2.97
C VAL A 146 -8.42 -16.20 2.81
#